data_d4087b5e7f68078d36ddd0cf70e4dc31
#
_entry.id   d4087b5e7f68078d36ddd0cf70e4dc31
#
_cell.length_a   1.000
_cell.length_b   1.000
_cell.length_c   1.000
_cell.angle_alpha   90.00
_cell.angle_beta   90.00
_cell.angle_gamma   90.00
#
_symmetry.space_group_name_H-M   'P 1'
#
loop_
_entity.id
_entity.type
_entity.pdbx_description
1 polymer ?
#
loop_
_entity_poly.entity_id
_entity_poly.type
_entity_poly.pdbx_seq_one_letter_code
_entity_poly.pdbx_strand_id
1 'polypeptide(L)'
;MADILVIEDDQRIRELVCNHLARDGHSVDSEGTGLEGLRTLTADPPDALVLDLGLPDLDGIDLLKMIRAVSELPVLVLTAREDETSILAAFAGGADDYVVKPISGPQLSARIAALLRRGPTETGDTLTVGNLEIHLGPRQASLDGRTLELTAKEFDVLAYLAARPGTVVPKDELHAAVWKAPAGTEGRTIDVHLSTIRKKMGERPDDEHRYLHTVIGAGVSLSDPADRD
;
A
#
# COMPACT_ATOMS: atom_id res chain seq x y z
N MET A 1 11.19 16.72 -0.09
CA MET A 1 10.68 17.11 1.24
C MET A 1 9.21 16.70 1.23
N ALA A 2 8.78 16.00 2.25
CA ALA A 2 7.40 15.50 2.38
C ALA A 2 6.97 15.71 3.83
N ASP A 3 5.65 15.84 4.07
CA ASP A 3 5.07 15.97 5.40
C ASP A 3 4.68 14.57 5.89
N ILE A 4 5.22 14.13 7.02
CA ILE A 4 5.03 12.78 7.55
C ILE A 4 4.43 12.88 8.94
N LEU A 5 3.33 12.15 9.17
CA LEU A 5 2.78 11.97 10.51
C LEU A 5 3.29 10.66 11.11
N VAL A 6 3.69 10.68 12.39
CA VAL A 6 4.06 9.49 13.16
C VAL A 6 3.09 9.32 14.32
N ILE A 7 2.41 8.17 14.40
CA ILE A 7 1.52 7.81 15.52
C ILE A 7 2.17 6.63 16.25
N GLU A 8 2.69 6.91 17.44
CA GLU A 8 3.49 5.97 18.24
C GLU A 8 3.37 6.36 19.71
N ASP A 9 2.99 5.45 20.60
CA ASP A 9 2.78 5.74 22.01
C ASP A 9 4.10 5.82 22.81
N ASP A 10 5.07 4.98 22.49
CA ASP A 10 6.40 5.04 23.15
C ASP A 10 7.14 6.31 22.69
N GLN A 11 7.29 7.26 23.64
CA GLN A 11 7.95 8.54 23.38
C GLN A 11 9.37 8.37 22.82
N ARG A 12 10.13 7.36 23.27
CA ARG A 12 11.53 7.17 22.85
C ARG A 12 11.59 6.69 21.41
N ILE A 13 10.68 5.77 21.03
CA ILE A 13 10.59 5.26 19.67
C ILE A 13 10.09 6.38 18.76
N ARG A 14 9.06 7.12 19.17
CA ARG A 14 8.52 8.27 18.44
C ARG A 14 9.59 9.32 18.14
N GLU A 15 10.35 9.75 19.17
CA GLU A 15 11.45 10.71 19.00
C GLU A 15 12.56 10.17 18.08
N LEU A 16 12.90 8.88 18.17
CA LEU A 16 13.92 8.27 17.33
C LEU A 16 13.48 8.23 15.86
N VAL A 17 12.23 7.86 15.59
CA VAL A 17 11.64 7.84 14.24
C VAL A 17 11.59 9.27 13.68
N CYS A 18 11.02 10.21 14.42
CA CYS A 18 10.91 11.62 14.01
C CYS A 18 12.27 12.26 13.70
N ASN A 19 13.24 12.08 14.60
CA ASN A 19 14.59 12.62 14.41
C ASN A 19 15.28 12.03 13.18
N HIS A 20 15.02 10.75 12.89
CA HIS A 20 15.60 10.10 11.72
C HIS A 20 14.99 10.65 10.43
N LEU A 21 13.68 10.72 10.33
CA LEU A 21 12.96 11.22 9.16
C LEU A 21 13.25 12.73 8.92
N ALA A 22 13.38 13.52 10.00
CA ALA A 22 13.77 14.93 9.90
C ALA A 22 15.19 15.11 9.34
N ARG A 23 16.14 14.23 9.69
CA ARG A 23 17.51 14.23 9.11
C ARG A 23 17.51 13.87 7.63
N ASP A 24 16.53 13.10 7.17
CA ASP A 24 16.34 12.78 5.75
C ASP A 24 15.68 13.95 4.96
N GLY A 25 15.36 15.06 5.65
CA GLY A 25 14.82 16.27 5.03
C GLY A 25 13.30 16.30 4.92
N HIS A 26 12.59 15.49 5.73
CA HIS A 26 11.13 15.53 5.83
C HIS A 26 10.67 16.50 6.93
N SER A 27 9.45 17.04 6.78
CA SER A 27 8.70 17.67 7.86
C SER A 27 7.98 16.55 8.63
N VAL A 28 8.03 16.56 9.96
CA VAL A 28 7.51 15.42 10.75
C VAL A 28 6.69 15.92 11.91
N ASP A 29 5.40 15.60 11.89
CA ASP A 29 4.50 15.72 13.03
C ASP A 29 4.33 14.38 13.74
N SER A 30 3.99 14.40 15.03
CA SER A 30 3.85 13.15 15.76
C SER A 30 2.82 13.22 16.87
N GLU A 31 2.09 12.11 17.07
CA GLU A 31 1.07 11.96 18.09
C GLU A 31 1.30 10.68 18.91
N GLY A 32 0.91 10.72 20.18
CA GLY A 32 1.05 9.59 21.10
C GLY A 32 -0.18 8.71 21.20
N THR A 33 -1.29 9.09 20.58
CA THR A 33 -2.56 8.38 20.64
C THR A 33 -3.20 8.30 19.25
N GLY A 34 -4.02 7.29 19.04
CA GLY A 34 -4.71 7.08 17.77
C GLY A 34 -5.72 8.18 17.46
N LEU A 35 -6.46 8.65 18.49
CA LEU A 35 -7.47 9.69 18.29
C LEU A 35 -6.86 11.05 17.97
N GLU A 36 -5.75 11.41 18.61
CA GLU A 36 -5.01 12.65 18.28
C GLU A 36 -4.45 12.53 16.86
N GLY A 37 -3.81 11.41 16.51
CA GLY A 37 -3.30 11.18 15.16
C GLY A 37 -4.38 11.27 14.07
N LEU A 38 -5.56 10.73 14.32
CA LEU A 38 -6.68 10.86 13.37
C LEU A 38 -7.15 12.32 13.21
N ARG A 39 -7.16 13.11 14.31
CA ARG A 39 -7.49 14.54 14.25
C ARG A 39 -6.47 15.32 13.46
N THR A 40 -5.18 15.12 13.74
CA THR A 40 -4.07 15.77 13.02
C THR A 40 -4.14 15.44 11.53
N LEU A 41 -4.29 14.16 11.17
CA LEU A 41 -4.40 13.70 9.80
C LEU A 41 -5.59 14.32 9.04
N THR A 42 -6.72 14.51 9.72
CA THR A 42 -7.91 15.09 9.08
C THR A 42 -7.86 16.60 8.97
N ALA A 43 -7.15 17.28 9.88
CA ALA A 43 -6.98 18.73 9.87
C ALA A 43 -5.92 19.18 8.85
N ASP A 44 -4.81 18.46 8.77
CA ASP A 44 -3.70 18.72 7.87
C ASP A 44 -3.17 17.39 7.30
N PRO A 45 -3.66 16.96 6.14
CA PRO A 45 -3.34 15.67 5.57
C PRO A 45 -1.85 15.54 5.20
N PRO A 46 -1.10 14.59 5.80
CA PRO A 46 0.31 14.38 5.48
C PRO A 46 0.48 13.62 4.15
N ASP A 47 1.72 13.62 3.63
CA ASP A 47 2.11 12.83 2.46
C ASP A 47 2.27 11.33 2.77
N ALA A 48 2.57 11.00 4.03
CA ALA A 48 2.67 9.61 4.50
C ALA A 48 2.42 9.49 6.00
N LEU A 49 2.02 8.30 6.45
CA LEU A 49 1.83 7.95 7.85
C LEU A 49 2.75 6.80 8.26
N VAL A 50 3.38 6.94 9.42
CA VAL A 50 3.99 5.83 10.18
C VAL A 50 3.08 5.52 11.36
N LEU A 51 2.58 4.30 11.46
CA LEU A 51 1.55 3.90 12.42
C LEU A 51 2.00 2.71 13.26
N ASP A 52 2.03 2.85 14.58
CA ASP A 52 2.05 1.69 15.48
C ASP A 52 0.64 1.11 15.65
N LEU A 53 0.58 -0.22 15.81
CA LEU A 53 -0.66 -0.93 16.12
C LEU A 53 -0.92 -1.05 17.62
N GLY A 54 0.09 -0.80 18.46
CA GLY A 54 0.04 -0.96 19.91
C GLY A 54 -0.39 0.28 20.68
N LEU A 55 -1.31 1.09 20.14
CA LEU A 55 -1.73 2.34 20.75
C LEU A 55 -2.57 2.11 22.02
N PRO A 56 -2.52 3.05 23.02
CA PRO A 56 -3.17 2.87 24.30
C PRO A 56 -4.69 3.11 24.30
N ASP A 57 -5.19 3.84 23.32
CA ASP A 57 -6.58 4.30 23.25
C ASP A 57 -7.42 3.58 22.21
N LEU A 58 -6.79 3.02 21.16
CA LEU A 58 -7.47 2.39 20.05
C LEU A 58 -6.59 1.31 19.42
N ASP A 59 -7.16 0.18 19.00
CA ASP A 59 -6.40 -0.79 18.22
C ASP A 59 -5.96 -0.19 16.88
N GLY A 60 -4.67 -0.27 16.58
CA GLY A 60 -4.11 0.38 15.38
C GLY A 60 -4.66 -0.17 14.06
N ILE A 61 -5.16 -1.41 14.02
CA ILE A 61 -5.84 -1.98 12.84
C ILE A 61 -7.19 -1.30 12.63
N ASP A 62 -7.93 -1.01 13.71
CA ASP A 62 -9.20 -0.30 13.61
C ASP A 62 -8.97 1.18 13.26
N LEU A 63 -7.94 1.81 13.82
CA LEU A 63 -7.50 3.14 13.41
C LEU A 63 -7.14 3.18 11.91
N LEU A 64 -6.39 2.19 11.42
CA LEU A 64 -6.04 2.08 10.00
C LEU A 64 -7.27 2.03 9.10
N LYS A 65 -8.30 1.25 9.47
CA LYS A 65 -9.58 1.20 8.73
C LYS A 65 -10.32 2.55 8.76
N MET A 66 -10.29 3.24 9.91
CA MET A 66 -10.90 4.58 10.03
C MET A 66 -10.18 5.58 9.12
N ILE A 67 -8.84 5.54 9.09
CA ILE A 67 -8.03 6.37 8.20
C ILE A 67 -8.37 6.07 6.73
N ARG A 68 -8.48 4.80 6.36
CA ARG A 68 -8.83 4.40 4.98
C ARG A 68 -10.24 4.78 4.56
N ALA A 69 -11.15 5.00 5.50
CA ALA A 69 -12.48 5.52 5.19
C ALA A 69 -12.47 7.00 4.73
N VAL A 70 -11.38 7.73 5.01
CA VAL A 70 -11.27 9.18 4.72
C VAL A 70 -10.04 9.57 3.92
N SER A 71 -9.06 8.68 3.74
CA SER A 71 -7.79 9.00 3.08
C SER A 71 -7.12 7.78 2.45
N GLU A 72 -6.51 7.99 1.28
CA GLU A 72 -5.69 7.02 0.54
C GLU A 72 -4.18 7.27 0.71
N LEU A 73 -3.79 8.06 1.70
CA LEU A 73 -2.38 8.36 1.98
C LEU A 73 -1.57 7.07 2.24
N PRO A 74 -0.27 7.05 1.90
CA PRO A 74 0.61 5.93 2.20
C PRO A 74 0.76 5.66 3.69
N VAL A 75 0.58 4.41 4.11
CA VAL A 75 0.74 3.99 5.50
C VAL A 75 1.80 2.90 5.65
N LEU A 76 2.86 3.22 6.40
CA LEU A 76 3.82 2.26 6.93
C LEU A 76 3.38 1.85 8.34
N VAL A 77 3.02 0.59 8.52
CA VAL A 77 2.84 0.04 9.86
C VAL A 77 4.21 -0.31 10.45
N LEU A 78 4.53 0.24 11.63
CA LEU A 78 5.75 -0.02 12.38
C LEU A 78 5.38 -0.46 13.80
N THR A 79 5.44 -1.76 14.09
CA THR A 79 4.88 -2.33 15.32
C THR A 79 5.72 -3.47 15.88
N ALA A 80 5.53 -3.81 17.16
CA ALA A 80 6.13 -4.98 17.80
C ALA A 80 5.35 -6.28 17.51
N ARG A 81 4.15 -6.20 16.92
CA ARG A 81 3.39 -7.41 16.57
C ARG A 81 4.07 -8.11 15.39
N GLU A 82 4.40 -9.39 15.54
CA GLU A 82 5.08 -10.19 14.51
C GLU A 82 4.24 -11.40 14.06
N ASP A 83 3.07 -11.57 14.65
CA ASP A 83 2.18 -12.67 14.33
C ASP A 83 1.53 -12.48 12.97
N GLU A 84 1.36 -13.60 12.27
CA GLU A 84 0.82 -13.62 10.91
C GLU A 84 -0.59 -13.01 10.82
N THR A 85 -1.40 -13.19 11.85
CA THR A 85 -2.78 -12.68 11.87
C THR A 85 -2.79 -11.16 11.88
N SER A 86 -1.93 -10.53 12.69
CA SER A 86 -1.77 -9.06 12.73
C SER A 86 -1.24 -8.51 11.40
N ILE A 87 -0.26 -9.18 10.79
CA ILE A 87 0.28 -8.79 9.48
C ILE A 87 -0.79 -8.81 8.41
N LEU A 88 -1.54 -9.93 8.31
CA LEU A 88 -2.63 -10.08 7.33
C LEU A 88 -3.76 -9.08 7.57
N ALA A 89 -4.12 -8.83 8.84
CA ALA A 89 -5.16 -7.87 9.19
C ALA A 89 -4.75 -6.43 8.84
N ALA A 90 -3.48 -6.04 9.04
CA ALA A 90 -2.98 -4.72 8.67
C ALA A 90 -3.03 -4.50 7.14
N PHE A 91 -2.57 -5.48 6.35
CA PHE A 91 -2.67 -5.37 4.88
C PHE A 91 -4.12 -5.38 4.40
N ALA A 92 -4.97 -6.24 4.97
CA ALA A 92 -6.40 -6.23 4.67
C ALA A 92 -7.09 -4.92 5.09
N GLY A 93 -6.58 -4.27 6.16
CA GLY A 93 -6.99 -2.95 6.61
C GLY A 93 -6.48 -1.80 5.75
N GLY A 94 -5.58 -2.08 4.79
CA GLY A 94 -5.06 -1.11 3.82
C GLY A 94 -3.67 -0.57 4.13
N ALA A 95 -2.86 -1.24 4.96
CA ALA A 95 -1.44 -0.91 5.09
C ALA A 95 -0.71 -1.09 3.75
N ASP A 96 0.16 -0.14 3.41
CA ASP A 96 0.98 -0.21 2.20
C ASP A 96 2.28 -0.98 2.44
N ASP A 97 2.81 -0.92 3.66
CA ASP A 97 3.97 -1.70 4.10
C ASP A 97 3.87 -2.01 5.60
N TYR A 98 4.57 -3.07 6.03
CA TYR A 98 4.54 -3.55 7.41
C TYR A 98 5.95 -3.90 7.86
N VAL A 99 6.35 -3.38 9.02
CA VAL A 99 7.68 -3.59 9.59
C VAL A 99 7.57 -3.92 11.06
N VAL A 100 8.23 -5.01 11.45
CA VAL A 100 8.36 -5.41 12.85
C VAL A 100 9.52 -4.64 13.50
N LYS A 101 9.29 -4.07 14.67
CA LYS A 101 10.32 -3.43 15.50
C LYS A 101 11.27 -4.52 16.07
N PRO A 102 12.58 -4.26 16.18
CA PRO A 102 13.27 -3.00 15.90
C PRO A 102 13.62 -2.81 14.42
N ILE A 103 13.56 -1.56 13.94
CA ILE A 103 13.98 -1.18 12.60
C ILE A 103 15.21 -0.26 12.68
N SER A 104 16.15 -0.43 11.77
CA SER A 104 17.27 0.51 11.63
C SER A 104 16.85 1.77 10.88
N GLY A 105 17.48 2.90 11.18
CA GLY A 105 17.23 4.16 10.50
C GLY A 105 17.30 4.04 8.97
N PRO A 106 18.38 3.50 8.37
CA PRO A 106 18.47 3.34 6.92
C PRO A 106 17.36 2.49 6.31
N GLN A 107 16.87 1.46 7.03
CA GLN A 107 15.73 0.66 6.57
C GLN A 107 14.43 1.48 6.59
N LEU A 108 14.20 2.28 7.64
CA LEU A 108 13.05 3.19 7.71
C LEU A 108 13.07 4.20 6.56
N SER A 109 14.21 4.88 6.34
CA SER A 109 14.40 5.81 5.23
C SER A 109 14.09 5.17 3.87
N ALA A 110 14.63 3.99 3.62
CA ALA A 110 14.40 3.29 2.37
C ALA A 110 12.91 2.95 2.12
N ARG A 111 12.19 2.58 3.17
CA ARG A 111 10.75 2.25 3.09
C ARG A 111 9.90 3.50 2.91
N ILE A 112 10.15 4.56 3.67
CA ILE A 112 9.46 5.85 3.51
C ILE A 112 9.75 6.43 2.13
N ALA A 113 11.00 6.43 1.66
CA ALA A 113 11.32 6.86 0.31
C ALA A 113 10.62 6.00 -0.77
N ALA A 114 10.42 4.71 -0.52
CA ALA A 114 9.65 3.84 -1.41
C ALA A 114 8.16 4.18 -1.42
N LEU A 115 7.59 4.55 -0.28
CA LEU A 115 6.20 4.98 -0.15
C LEU A 115 5.96 6.36 -0.78
N LEU A 116 6.91 7.30 -0.60
CA LEU A 116 6.82 8.67 -1.09
C LEU A 116 7.19 8.84 -2.57
N ARG A 117 7.82 7.86 -3.23
CA ARG A 117 8.10 7.89 -4.68
C ARG A 117 6.83 7.95 -5.56
N ARG A 118 5.76 8.51 -5.04
CA ARG A 118 4.44 8.74 -5.65
C ARG A 118 4.31 10.10 -6.30
N GLY A 119 5.43 10.82 -6.49
CA GLY A 119 5.43 12.08 -7.21
C GLY A 119 4.94 11.90 -8.65
N PRO A 120 4.22 12.89 -9.22
CA PRO A 120 3.78 12.84 -10.60
C PRO A 120 5.03 12.75 -11.48
N THR A 121 5.26 11.59 -12.09
CA THR A 121 6.07 11.54 -13.29
C THR A 121 5.29 12.31 -14.36
N GLU A 122 5.92 13.35 -14.86
CA GLU A 122 5.36 14.23 -15.89
C GLU A 122 4.75 13.41 -17.01
N THR A 123 3.53 13.82 -17.37
CA THR A 123 2.86 13.59 -18.65
C THR A 123 2.97 12.22 -19.32
N GLY A 124 1.92 11.43 -19.25
CA GLY A 124 1.46 10.87 -20.50
C GLY A 124 1.37 9.37 -20.64
N ASP A 125 1.76 8.52 -19.72
CA ASP A 125 1.58 7.09 -19.94
C ASP A 125 0.31 6.57 -19.25
N THR A 126 -0.75 6.44 -20.04
CA THR A 126 -1.92 5.64 -19.68
C THR A 126 -1.70 4.22 -20.18
N LEU A 127 -1.76 3.24 -19.29
CA LEU A 127 -1.84 1.84 -19.69
C LEU A 127 -3.30 1.46 -19.83
N THR A 128 -3.64 0.80 -20.92
CA THR A 128 -5.00 0.36 -21.22
C THR A 128 -5.02 -1.14 -21.44
N VAL A 129 -5.91 -1.84 -20.75
CA VAL A 129 -6.17 -3.27 -20.93
C VAL A 129 -7.69 -3.43 -20.98
N GLY A 130 -8.25 -3.64 -22.17
CA GLY A 130 -9.69 -3.58 -22.38
C GLY A 130 -10.28 -2.22 -21.92
N ASN A 131 -11.25 -2.26 -21.02
CA ASN A 131 -11.85 -1.06 -20.43
C ASN A 131 -11.17 -0.61 -19.12
N LEU A 132 -10.08 -1.24 -18.73
CA LEU A 132 -9.26 -0.82 -17.60
C LEU A 132 -8.24 0.22 -18.06
N GLU A 133 -8.31 1.42 -17.51
CA GLU A 133 -7.36 2.51 -17.76
C GLU A 133 -6.55 2.80 -16.49
N ILE A 134 -5.24 2.93 -16.64
CA ILE A 134 -4.32 3.21 -15.53
C ILE A 134 -3.47 4.42 -15.90
N HIS A 135 -3.76 5.54 -15.26
CA HIS A 135 -3.04 6.80 -15.42
C HIS A 135 -1.85 6.84 -14.47
N LEU A 136 -0.64 6.59 -15.00
CA LEU A 136 0.57 6.45 -14.18
C LEU A 136 0.96 7.76 -13.46
N GLY A 137 0.79 8.91 -14.12
CA GLY A 137 1.10 10.22 -13.55
C GLY A 137 0.27 10.53 -12.31
N PRO A 138 -1.06 10.66 -12.40
CA PRO A 138 -1.91 10.93 -11.25
C PRO A 138 -2.13 9.71 -10.34
N ARG A 139 -1.60 8.53 -10.68
CA ARG A 139 -1.77 7.25 -9.97
C ARG A 139 -3.24 6.89 -9.77
N GLN A 140 -4.02 7.06 -10.79
CA GLN A 140 -5.44 6.72 -10.81
C GLN A 140 -5.70 5.56 -11.76
N ALA A 141 -6.67 4.74 -11.42
CA ALA A 141 -7.17 3.70 -12.31
C ALA A 141 -8.69 3.79 -12.42
N SER A 142 -9.20 3.46 -13.59
CA SER A 142 -10.65 3.37 -13.82
C SER A 142 -10.99 2.09 -14.60
N LEU A 143 -12.16 1.53 -14.33
CA LEU A 143 -12.72 0.40 -15.04
C LEU A 143 -14.13 0.78 -15.52
N ASP A 144 -14.37 0.64 -16.81
CA ASP A 144 -15.63 1.07 -17.44
C ASP A 144 -15.98 2.55 -17.12
N GLY A 145 -14.98 3.42 -17.04
CA GLY A 145 -15.13 4.83 -16.68
C GLY A 145 -15.37 5.11 -15.19
N ARG A 146 -15.44 4.07 -14.36
CA ARG A 146 -15.58 4.22 -12.90
C ARG A 146 -14.19 4.22 -12.25
N THR A 147 -13.85 5.26 -11.51
CA THR A 147 -12.60 5.34 -10.75
C THR A 147 -12.54 4.22 -9.71
N LEU A 148 -11.38 3.57 -9.62
CA LEU A 148 -11.07 2.55 -8.63
C LEU A 148 -10.34 3.20 -7.45
N GLU A 149 -10.88 3.06 -6.25
CA GLU A 149 -10.27 3.55 -5.01
C GLU A 149 -9.17 2.57 -4.54
N LEU A 150 -7.99 2.67 -5.15
CA LEU A 150 -6.86 1.79 -4.87
C LEU A 150 -5.91 2.44 -3.86
N THR A 151 -5.47 1.64 -2.88
CA THR A 151 -4.30 2.04 -2.09
C THR A 151 -3.07 2.08 -3.01
N ALA A 152 -2.02 2.69 -2.55
CA ALA A 152 -0.84 2.83 -3.38
C ALA A 152 -0.19 1.52 -3.77
N LYS A 153 -0.19 0.51 -2.91
CA LYS A 153 0.35 -0.81 -3.27
C LYS A 153 -0.56 -1.57 -4.22
N GLU A 154 -1.86 -1.43 -4.07
CA GLU A 154 -2.82 -1.97 -5.03
C GLU A 154 -2.64 -1.34 -6.41
N PHE A 155 -2.44 -0.01 -6.45
CA PHE A 155 -2.13 0.68 -7.70
C PHE A 155 -0.82 0.16 -8.31
N ASP A 156 0.26 0.05 -7.52
CA ASP A 156 1.56 -0.44 -7.99
C ASP A 156 1.46 -1.86 -8.56
N VAL A 157 0.72 -2.75 -7.87
CA VAL A 157 0.46 -4.12 -8.34
C VAL A 157 -0.30 -4.10 -9.66
N LEU A 158 -1.38 -3.31 -9.75
CA LEU A 158 -2.21 -3.23 -10.94
C LEU A 158 -1.44 -2.64 -12.13
N ALA A 159 -0.69 -1.56 -11.91
CA ALA A 159 0.14 -0.91 -12.91
C ALA A 159 1.26 -1.83 -13.41
N TYR A 160 1.92 -2.57 -12.50
CA TYR A 160 2.97 -3.53 -12.88
C TYR A 160 2.45 -4.62 -13.81
N LEU A 161 1.27 -5.17 -13.51
CA LEU A 161 0.62 -6.20 -14.32
C LEU A 161 0.10 -5.63 -15.65
N ALA A 162 -0.49 -4.42 -15.64
CA ALA A 162 -1.01 -3.78 -16.83
C ALA A 162 0.06 -3.35 -17.84
N ALA A 163 1.29 -3.13 -17.38
CA ALA A 163 2.45 -2.92 -18.26
C ALA A 163 2.87 -4.21 -19.01
N ARG A 164 2.30 -5.37 -18.65
CA ARG A 164 2.62 -6.70 -19.23
C ARG A 164 1.35 -7.52 -19.46
N PRO A 165 0.39 -7.02 -20.25
CA PRO A 165 -0.90 -7.68 -20.42
C PRO A 165 -0.72 -9.10 -20.96
N GLY A 166 -1.50 -10.05 -20.43
CA GLY A 166 -1.46 -11.47 -20.80
C GLY A 166 -0.25 -12.25 -20.24
N THR A 167 0.77 -11.57 -19.72
CA THR A 167 1.97 -12.25 -19.19
C THR A 167 1.71 -12.75 -17.76
N VAL A 168 2.10 -14.00 -17.49
CA VAL A 168 2.08 -14.54 -16.13
C VAL A 168 3.32 -14.08 -15.39
N VAL A 169 3.12 -13.25 -14.36
CA VAL A 169 4.18 -12.73 -13.49
C VAL A 169 4.26 -13.58 -12.23
N PRO A 170 5.42 -14.19 -11.91
CA PRO A 170 5.63 -14.88 -10.66
C PRO A 170 5.38 -13.97 -9.46
N LYS A 171 4.81 -14.53 -8.37
CA LYS A 171 4.47 -13.71 -7.18
C LYS A 171 5.69 -13.10 -6.50
N ASP A 172 6.82 -13.80 -6.50
CA ASP A 172 8.10 -13.32 -5.97
C ASP A 172 8.65 -12.16 -6.80
N GLU A 173 8.57 -12.23 -8.14
CA GLU A 173 8.91 -11.14 -9.03
C GLU A 173 8.03 -9.90 -8.79
N LEU A 174 6.71 -10.10 -8.73
CA LEU A 174 5.75 -9.03 -8.45
C LEU A 174 6.03 -8.38 -7.09
N HIS A 175 6.32 -9.18 -6.07
CA HIS A 175 6.68 -8.68 -4.74
C HIS A 175 7.98 -7.88 -4.79
N ALA A 176 9.04 -8.43 -5.36
CA ALA A 176 10.32 -7.74 -5.48
C ALA A 176 10.19 -6.40 -6.22
N ALA A 177 9.36 -6.35 -7.28
CA ALA A 177 9.13 -5.14 -8.04
C ALA A 177 8.36 -4.06 -7.26
N VAL A 178 7.30 -4.47 -6.54
CA VAL A 178 6.39 -3.54 -5.86
C VAL A 178 6.89 -3.15 -4.47
N TRP A 179 7.43 -4.12 -3.69
CA TRP A 179 7.90 -3.85 -2.32
C TRP A 179 9.40 -3.63 -2.22
N LYS A 180 10.17 -3.95 -3.28
CA LYS A 180 11.64 -3.82 -3.31
C LYS A 180 12.35 -4.53 -2.16
N ALA A 181 11.75 -5.62 -1.66
CA ALA A 181 12.26 -6.45 -0.58
C ALA A 181 12.81 -7.76 -1.14
N PRO A 182 13.83 -8.39 -0.51
CA PRO A 182 14.32 -9.70 -0.93
C PRO A 182 13.24 -10.77 -0.71
N ALA A 183 13.22 -11.76 -1.58
CA ALA A 183 12.26 -12.87 -1.57
C ALA A 183 12.33 -13.67 -0.27
N GLY A 184 11.18 -14.06 0.30
CA GLY A 184 11.13 -14.97 1.46
C GLY A 184 9.86 -15.05 2.30
N THR A 185 9.03 -13.99 2.37
CA THR A 185 7.82 -14.00 3.25
C THR A 185 6.51 -13.67 2.52
N GLU A 186 6.44 -13.69 1.22
CA GLU A 186 5.80 -12.66 0.41
C GLU A 186 4.56 -13.13 -0.34
N GLY A 187 4.36 -14.42 -0.52
CA GLY A 187 3.23 -14.94 -1.30
C GLY A 187 1.86 -14.55 -0.72
N ARG A 188 1.75 -14.48 0.59
CA ARG A 188 0.48 -14.18 1.27
C ARG A 188 0.10 -12.71 1.20
N THR A 189 1.08 -11.81 1.27
CA THR A 189 0.86 -10.37 1.16
C THR A 189 0.24 -10.01 -0.21
N ILE A 190 0.78 -10.59 -1.29
CA ILE A 190 0.26 -10.38 -2.64
C ILE A 190 -1.17 -10.89 -2.77
N ASP A 191 -1.48 -12.08 -2.22
CA ASP A 191 -2.82 -12.66 -2.33
C ASP A 191 -3.89 -11.78 -1.65
N VAL A 192 -3.56 -11.11 -0.55
CA VAL A 192 -4.46 -10.16 0.10
C VAL A 192 -4.72 -8.97 -0.81
N HIS A 193 -3.67 -8.35 -1.36
CA HIS A 193 -3.83 -7.21 -2.28
C HIS A 193 -4.60 -7.61 -3.55
N LEU A 194 -4.30 -8.76 -4.15
CA LEU A 194 -5.04 -9.26 -5.32
C LEU A 194 -6.52 -9.49 -5.00
N SER A 195 -6.82 -10.02 -3.81
CA SER A 195 -8.21 -10.21 -3.37
C SER A 195 -8.93 -8.88 -3.23
N THR A 196 -8.26 -7.86 -2.67
CA THR A 196 -8.84 -6.53 -2.48
C THR A 196 -9.02 -5.81 -3.81
N ILE A 197 -8.03 -5.88 -4.71
CA ILE A 197 -8.12 -5.30 -6.05
C ILE A 197 -9.31 -5.90 -6.81
N ARG A 198 -9.48 -7.24 -6.80
CA ARG A 198 -10.63 -7.90 -7.44
C ARG A 198 -11.96 -7.37 -6.92
N LYS A 199 -12.10 -7.23 -5.60
CA LYS A 199 -13.32 -6.67 -4.98
C LYS A 199 -13.59 -5.24 -5.46
N LYS A 200 -12.55 -4.40 -5.54
CA LYS A 200 -12.65 -3.00 -6.00
C LYS A 200 -12.97 -2.92 -7.50
N MET A 201 -12.47 -3.85 -8.30
CA MET A 201 -12.84 -4.01 -9.71
C MET A 201 -14.26 -4.57 -9.91
N GLY A 202 -14.86 -5.15 -8.85
CA GLY A 202 -16.18 -5.79 -8.92
C GLY A 202 -16.13 -7.23 -9.42
N GLU A 203 -14.94 -7.84 -9.50
CA GLU A 203 -14.76 -9.21 -9.96
C GLU A 203 -15.21 -10.22 -8.87
N ARG A 204 -15.93 -11.25 -9.29
CA ARG A 204 -16.31 -12.38 -8.44
C ARG A 204 -15.43 -13.60 -8.73
N PRO A 205 -15.25 -14.52 -7.77
CA PRO A 205 -14.45 -15.73 -7.99
C PRO A 205 -14.89 -16.58 -9.20
N ASP A 206 -16.17 -16.56 -9.50
CA ASP A 206 -16.79 -17.40 -10.54
C ASP A 206 -16.99 -16.65 -11.88
N ASP A 207 -16.54 -15.38 -12.00
CA ASP A 207 -16.67 -14.63 -13.23
C ASP A 207 -15.72 -15.21 -14.30
N GLU A 208 -16.26 -15.58 -15.45
CA GLU A 208 -15.48 -16.01 -16.63
C GLU A 208 -14.75 -14.81 -17.25
N HIS A 209 -15.33 -13.61 -17.14
CA HIS A 209 -14.81 -12.35 -17.70
C HIS A 209 -14.07 -11.54 -16.63
N ARG A 210 -12.90 -11.99 -16.25
CA ARG A 210 -12.03 -11.30 -15.26
C ARG A 210 -10.79 -10.71 -15.91
N TYR A 211 -10.32 -9.60 -15.38
CA TYR A 211 -9.02 -9.03 -15.71
C TYR A 211 -7.88 -9.73 -14.98
N LEU A 212 -8.05 -9.97 -13.65
CA LEU A 212 -7.00 -10.53 -12.80
C LEU A 212 -7.13 -12.06 -12.66
N HIS A 213 -6.11 -12.79 -13.11
CA HIS A 213 -6.06 -14.24 -13.09
C HIS A 213 -4.93 -14.75 -12.20
N THR A 214 -5.23 -15.74 -11.36
CA THR A 214 -4.20 -16.50 -10.64
C THR A 214 -3.95 -17.80 -11.40
N VAL A 215 -2.70 -18.00 -11.82
CA VAL A 215 -2.22 -19.23 -12.44
C VAL A 215 -1.54 -20.06 -11.36
N ILE A 216 -2.22 -21.14 -10.93
CA ILE A 216 -1.74 -21.97 -9.82
C ILE A 216 -0.32 -22.48 -10.10
N GLY A 217 0.58 -22.26 -9.14
CA GLY A 217 1.98 -22.67 -9.24
C GLY A 217 2.86 -21.80 -10.14
N ALA A 218 2.31 -20.82 -10.87
CA ALA A 218 3.08 -19.98 -11.78
C ALA A 218 3.06 -18.49 -11.39
N GLY A 219 1.91 -17.91 -11.05
CA GLY A 219 1.85 -16.49 -10.70
C GLY A 219 0.50 -15.85 -10.94
N VAL A 220 0.54 -14.59 -11.37
CA VAL A 220 -0.63 -13.74 -11.63
C VAL A 220 -0.51 -13.10 -13.00
N SER A 221 -1.61 -12.96 -13.73
CA SER A 221 -1.66 -12.20 -14.98
C SER A 221 -2.86 -11.25 -14.99
N LEU A 222 -2.72 -10.19 -15.77
CA LEU A 222 -3.80 -9.26 -16.11
C LEU A 222 -4.02 -9.32 -17.62
N SER A 223 -5.24 -9.54 -18.07
CA SER A 223 -5.61 -9.57 -19.48
C SER A 223 -6.99 -9.00 -19.71
N ASP A 224 -7.25 -8.52 -20.93
CA ASP A 224 -8.60 -8.17 -21.33
C ASP A 224 -9.48 -9.43 -21.32
N PRO A 225 -10.64 -9.39 -20.66
CA PRO A 225 -11.60 -10.50 -20.72
C PRO A 225 -12.03 -10.85 -22.16
N ALA A 226 -12.04 -9.87 -23.07
CA ALA A 226 -12.42 -10.08 -24.47
C ALA A 226 -11.37 -10.87 -25.30
N ASP A 227 -10.13 -10.95 -24.84
CA ASP A 227 -9.03 -11.64 -25.56
C ASP A 227 -9.02 -13.16 -25.32
N ARG A 228 -10.02 -13.71 -24.64
CA ARG A 228 -10.07 -15.13 -24.21
C ARG A 228 -11.12 -15.99 -24.92
N ASP A 229 -11.59 -15.60 -26.09
CA ASP A 229 -12.39 -16.46 -26.96
C ASP A 229 -11.55 -17.41 -27.83
#